data_045c8204d5bbfae0a6d4df4eb217a6fc
#
_entry.id   045c8204d5bbfae0a6d4df4eb217a6fc
#
_cell.length_a   1.000
_cell.length_b   1.000
_cell.length_c   1.000
_cell.angle_alpha   90.00
_cell.angle_beta   90.00
_cell.angle_gamma   90.00
#
_symmetry.space_group_name_H-M   'P 1'
#
loop_
_entity.id
_entity.type
_entity.pdbx_description
1 polymer ?
#
loop_
_entity_poly.entity_id
_entity_poly.type
_entity_poly.pdbx_seq_one_letter_code
_entity_poly.pdbx_strand_id
1 'polypeptide(L)'
;MAELPTGTVTFLFTDVEGSTALAHRLPHDFQDVLVEHRSLVRAAVAERDGVEIDVRGDEFFVAFDDAAGAAHAAIATQRAISSHAWPKDAELRIRMGMHTGEAIYADKDYLGVDVHKAARICFAGHGGQILISEATHELVPEELERRELGAYRLRGLPTPERIFQLVAPGLPHEFPALRGVDQDGDRPPALRVVLADDSVLLREGIALVLEHAGFEIVAQSDNADDLLREVDEHHPEVVVTDIRMPPGHADDGLRAAEEIRRKHPETAILVLSQYAEPAYARELLGTCTSSVGYLLKDRVSDLEGFADAVRRVADGEVVLDPEIQIEYDQTR
;
A
#
# COMPACT_ATOMS: atom_id res chain seq x y z
N MET A 1 8.14 -33.81 12.48
CA MET A 1 7.92 -32.41 12.06
C MET A 1 9.29 -31.83 11.84
N ALA A 2 9.52 -31.16 10.73
CA ALA A 2 10.77 -30.42 10.52
C ALA A 2 10.93 -29.39 11.66
N GLU A 3 12.15 -29.22 12.14
CA GLU A 3 12.47 -28.18 13.12
C GLU A 3 12.37 -26.82 12.42
N LEU A 4 11.71 -25.84 13.04
CA LEU A 4 11.54 -24.54 12.44
C LEU A 4 12.85 -23.76 12.45
N PRO A 5 13.24 -23.10 11.34
CA PRO A 5 14.38 -22.19 11.30
C PRO A 5 14.36 -21.16 12.43
N THR A 6 15.54 -20.85 13.02
CA THR A 6 15.66 -19.88 14.12
C THR A 6 16.86 -18.95 13.91
N GLY A 7 16.85 -17.78 14.53
CA GLY A 7 17.87 -16.75 14.33
C GLY A 7 17.65 -16.02 13.02
N THR A 8 18.68 -15.93 12.19
CA THR A 8 18.56 -15.31 10.85
C THR A 8 17.90 -16.29 9.89
N VAL A 9 16.73 -15.96 9.38
CA VAL A 9 15.88 -16.79 8.55
C VAL A 9 15.54 -16.09 7.24
N THR A 10 15.51 -16.83 6.15
CA THR A 10 15.01 -16.31 4.87
C THR A 10 13.56 -16.71 4.69
N PHE A 11 12.69 -15.70 4.61
CA PHE A 11 11.26 -15.85 4.35
C PHE A 11 10.98 -15.74 2.86
N LEU A 12 10.25 -16.71 2.31
CA LEU A 12 9.76 -16.71 0.94
C LEU A 12 8.24 -16.66 0.94
N PHE A 13 7.69 -15.69 0.26
CA PHE A 13 6.27 -15.63 -0.09
C PHE A 13 6.08 -15.90 -1.57
N THR A 14 5.03 -16.65 -1.92
CA THR A 14 4.58 -16.82 -3.31
C THR A 14 3.10 -16.58 -3.43
N ASP A 15 2.65 -16.10 -4.58
CA ASP A 15 1.24 -15.84 -4.84
C ASP A 15 0.95 -15.94 -6.35
N VAL A 16 -0.22 -16.47 -6.72
CA VAL A 16 -0.65 -16.59 -8.12
C VAL A 16 -1.20 -15.28 -8.64
N GLU A 17 -0.58 -14.74 -9.68
CA GLU A 17 -1.04 -13.52 -10.31
C GLU A 17 -2.44 -13.70 -10.90
N GLY A 18 -3.42 -12.90 -10.41
CA GLY A 18 -4.78 -12.92 -10.93
C GLY A 18 -5.56 -14.20 -10.62
N SER A 19 -5.28 -14.88 -9.49
CA SER A 19 -5.94 -16.11 -9.07
C SER A 19 -7.46 -16.01 -9.05
N THR A 20 -8.04 -14.90 -8.61
CA THR A 20 -9.49 -14.65 -8.64
C THR A 20 -10.06 -14.67 -10.06
N ALA A 21 -9.39 -14.02 -11.01
CA ALA A 21 -9.80 -14.04 -12.41
C ALA A 21 -9.63 -15.43 -13.03
N LEU A 22 -8.60 -16.17 -12.63
CA LEU A 22 -8.39 -17.56 -13.02
C LEU A 22 -9.51 -18.47 -12.50
N ALA A 23 -9.89 -18.32 -11.24
CA ALA A 23 -11.00 -19.06 -10.63
C ALA A 23 -12.34 -18.83 -11.38
N HIS A 24 -12.62 -17.58 -11.76
CA HIS A 24 -13.80 -17.27 -12.57
C HIS A 24 -13.75 -17.86 -13.99
N ARG A 25 -12.56 -17.95 -14.58
CA ARG A 25 -12.35 -18.51 -15.92
C ARG A 25 -12.42 -20.03 -15.95
N LEU A 26 -11.99 -20.68 -14.86
CA LEU A 26 -11.90 -22.14 -14.72
C LEU A 26 -12.73 -22.66 -13.53
N PRO A 27 -14.06 -22.44 -13.47
CA PRO A 27 -14.84 -22.73 -12.27
C PRO A 27 -14.86 -24.21 -11.88
N HIS A 28 -14.61 -25.12 -12.81
CA HIS A 28 -14.59 -26.57 -12.57
C HIS A 28 -13.18 -27.14 -12.37
N ASP A 29 -12.16 -26.54 -13.01
CA ASP A 29 -10.79 -27.07 -13.04
C ASP A 29 -9.87 -26.32 -12.06
N PHE A 30 -10.30 -25.19 -11.50
CA PHE A 30 -9.47 -24.33 -10.64
C PHE A 30 -8.92 -25.05 -9.42
N GLN A 31 -9.71 -25.95 -8.82
CA GLN A 31 -9.27 -26.72 -7.67
C GLN A 31 -8.13 -27.68 -8.03
N ASP A 32 -8.22 -28.34 -9.18
CA ASP A 32 -7.17 -29.25 -9.67
C ASP A 32 -5.89 -28.48 -10.02
N VAL A 33 -6.04 -27.30 -10.64
CA VAL A 33 -4.91 -26.37 -10.90
C VAL A 33 -4.22 -25.96 -9.61
N LEU A 34 -4.97 -25.62 -8.55
CA LEU A 34 -4.39 -25.27 -7.26
C LEU A 34 -3.69 -26.46 -6.57
N VAL A 35 -4.26 -27.65 -6.67
CA VAL A 35 -3.64 -28.87 -6.11
C VAL A 35 -2.29 -29.13 -6.78
N GLU A 36 -2.24 -29.06 -8.11
CA GLU A 36 -1.01 -29.28 -8.87
C GLU A 36 0.02 -28.16 -8.61
N HIS A 37 -0.42 -26.88 -8.60
CA HIS A 37 0.42 -25.75 -8.20
C HIS A 37 1.09 -26.00 -6.83
N ARG A 38 0.29 -26.37 -5.82
CA ARG A 38 0.81 -26.65 -4.48
C ARG A 38 1.79 -27.82 -4.46
N SER A 39 1.55 -28.85 -5.29
CA SER A 39 2.45 -29.99 -5.42
C SER A 39 3.82 -29.57 -5.95
N LEU A 40 3.85 -28.72 -7.00
CA LEU A 40 5.08 -28.20 -7.61
C LEU A 40 5.87 -27.32 -6.65
N VAL A 41 5.18 -26.40 -5.94
CA VAL A 41 5.83 -25.53 -4.93
C VAL A 41 6.45 -26.38 -3.83
N ARG A 42 5.69 -27.33 -3.24
CA ARG A 42 6.16 -28.20 -2.17
C ARG A 42 7.35 -29.05 -2.57
N ALA A 43 7.35 -29.58 -3.79
CA ALA A 43 8.48 -30.36 -4.29
C ALA A 43 9.76 -29.53 -4.34
N ALA A 44 9.72 -28.34 -4.92
CA ALA A 44 10.88 -27.45 -5.03
C ALA A 44 11.37 -26.94 -3.67
N VAL A 45 10.46 -26.66 -2.74
CA VAL A 45 10.75 -26.22 -1.37
C VAL A 45 11.43 -27.34 -0.59
N ALA A 46 10.88 -28.56 -0.64
CA ALA A 46 11.41 -29.73 0.08
C ALA A 46 12.81 -30.15 -0.40
N GLU A 47 13.14 -29.96 -1.68
CA GLU A 47 14.49 -30.23 -2.22
C GLU A 47 15.58 -29.33 -1.63
N ARG A 48 15.19 -28.26 -0.95
CA ARG A 48 16.08 -27.27 -0.35
C ARG A 48 15.85 -27.07 1.14
N ASP A 49 15.29 -28.06 1.80
CA ASP A 49 15.03 -28.07 3.24
C ASP A 49 14.15 -26.90 3.74
N GLY A 50 13.35 -26.30 2.83
CA GLY A 50 12.40 -25.26 3.19
C GLY A 50 11.24 -25.81 4.01
N VAL A 51 10.81 -25.04 5.00
CA VAL A 51 9.70 -25.39 5.90
C VAL A 51 8.47 -24.59 5.52
N GLU A 52 7.39 -25.27 5.10
CA GLU A 52 6.09 -24.66 4.88
C GLU A 52 5.51 -24.20 6.23
N ILE A 53 5.28 -22.89 6.36
CA ILE A 53 4.73 -22.28 7.57
C ILE A 53 3.22 -22.13 7.45
N ASP A 54 2.74 -21.55 6.35
CA ASP A 54 1.32 -21.35 6.10
C ASP A 54 1.00 -21.44 4.59
N VAL A 55 -0.22 -21.88 4.29
CA VAL A 55 -0.75 -21.89 2.90
C VAL A 55 -2.20 -21.41 2.92
N ARG A 56 -2.44 -20.26 2.30
CA ARG A 56 -3.79 -19.68 2.18
C ARG A 56 -4.18 -19.57 0.71
N GLY A 57 -5.09 -20.42 0.27
CA GLY A 57 -5.48 -20.44 -1.14
C GLY A 57 -4.31 -20.82 -2.05
N ASP A 58 -3.83 -19.88 -2.80
CA ASP A 58 -2.68 -19.94 -3.70
C ASP A 58 -1.39 -19.34 -3.14
N GLU A 59 -1.47 -18.70 -1.98
CA GLU A 59 -0.32 -18.10 -1.29
C GLU A 59 0.43 -19.15 -0.49
N PHE A 60 1.77 -19.11 -0.54
CA PHE A 60 2.67 -19.86 0.34
C PHE A 60 3.51 -18.90 1.17
N PHE A 61 3.68 -19.28 2.43
CA PHE A 61 4.69 -18.74 3.32
C PHE A 61 5.64 -19.84 3.73
N VAL A 62 6.92 -19.69 3.38
CA VAL A 62 7.99 -20.70 3.59
C VAL A 62 9.16 -20.03 4.29
N ALA A 63 9.79 -20.77 5.20
CA ALA A 63 11.00 -20.35 5.89
C ALA A 63 12.19 -21.27 5.52
N PHE A 64 13.38 -20.68 5.39
CA PHE A 64 14.64 -21.38 5.12
C PHE A 64 15.73 -20.92 6.09
N ASP A 65 16.61 -21.85 6.46
CA ASP A 65 17.78 -21.54 7.30
C ASP A 65 18.81 -20.67 6.57
N ASP A 66 18.78 -20.65 5.22
CA ASP A 66 19.71 -19.86 4.41
C ASP A 66 19.10 -19.29 3.13
N ALA A 67 19.66 -18.16 2.67
CA ALA A 67 19.20 -17.47 1.48
C ALA A 67 19.50 -18.21 0.17
N ALA A 68 20.54 -19.05 0.15
CA ALA A 68 20.91 -19.85 -1.03
C ALA A 68 19.85 -20.92 -1.32
N GLY A 69 19.44 -21.65 -0.28
CA GLY A 69 18.36 -22.63 -0.36
C GLY A 69 17.05 -22.01 -0.85
N ALA A 70 16.66 -20.85 -0.26
CA ALA A 70 15.48 -20.11 -0.65
C ALA A 70 15.52 -19.68 -2.12
N ALA A 71 16.65 -19.10 -2.57
CA ALA A 71 16.83 -18.64 -3.96
C ALA A 71 16.75 -19.80 -4.96
N HIS A 72 17.41 -20.92 -4.67
CA HIS A 72 17.34 -22.11 -5.52
C HIS A 72 15.92 -22.72 -5.57
N ALA A 73 15.22 -22.78 -4.43
CA ALA A 73 13.84 -23.24 -4.37
C ALA A 73 12.91 -22.31 -5.21
N ALA A 74 13.08 -21.00 -5.10
CA ALA A 74 12.29 -20.04 -5.87
C ALA A 74 12.52 -20.20 -7.39
N ILE A 75 13.76 -20.33 -7.84
CA ILE A 75 14.10 -20.56 -9.26
C ILE A 75 13.53 -21.90 -9.73
N ALA A 76 13.68 -22.99 -8.95
CA ALA A 76 13.16 -24.31 -9.29
C ALA A 76 11.62 -24.28 -9.40
N THR A 77 10.95 -23.61 -8.48
CA THR A 77 9.50 -23.45 -8.51
C THR A 77 9.05 -22.68 -9.77
N GLN A 78 9.69 -21.55 -10.11
CA GLN A 78 9.34 -20.80 -11.32
C GLN A 78 9.52 -21.64 -12.59
N ARG A 79 10.60 -22.43 -12.66
CA ARG A 79 10.82 -23.34 -13.78
C ARG A 79 9.78 -24.45 -13.85
N ALA A 80 9.43 -25.07 -12.73
CA ALA A 80 8.41 -26.09 -12.66
C ALA A 80 7.05 -25.54 -13.12
N ILE A 81 6.64 -24.37 -12.61
CA ILE A 81 5.38 -23.73 -12.97
C ILE A 81 5.36 -23.35 -14.47
N SER A 82 6.44 -22.75 -14.99
CA SER A 82 6.50 -22.29 -16.39
C SER A 82 6.57 -23.41 -17.41
N SER A 83 7.12 -24.57 -17.03
CA SER A 83 7.24 -25.74 -17.91
C SER A 83 6.10 -26.74 -17.77
N HIS A 84 5.24 -26.58 -16.77
CA HIS A 84 4.13 -27.49 -16.52
C HIS A 84 3.05 -27.38 -17.60
N ALA A 85 2.48 -28.51 -18.01
CA ALA A 85 1.39 -28.57 -18.99
C ALA A 85 0.04 -28.28 -18.30
N TRP A 86 -0.27 -27.01 -18.11
CA TRP A 86 -1.53 -26.60 -17.50
C TRP A 86 -2.73 -26.93 -18.40
N PRO A 87 -3.94 -27.15 -17.81
CA PRO A 87 -5.15 -27.28 -18.59
C PRO A 87 -5.33 -26.12 -19.58
N LYS A 88 -6.03 -26.37 -20.67
CA LYS A 88 -6.30 -25.36 -21.70
C LYS A 88 -6.93 -24.11 -21.06
N ASP A 89 -6.37 -22.96 -21.34
CA ASP A 89 -6.75 -21.66 -20.80
C ASP A 89 -6.31 -21.37 -19.34
N ALA A 90 -5.55 -22.28 -18.70
CA ALA A 90 -4.90 -22.04 -17.41
C ALA A 90 -3.47 -21.55 -17.63
N GLU A 91 -3.27 -20.27 -17.89
CA GLU A 91 -1.95 -19.65 -17.81
C GLU A 91 -1.68 -19.27 -16.36
N LEU A 92 -0.91 -20.09 -15.64
CA LEU A 92 -0.57 -19.85 -14.25
C LEU A 92 0.80 -19.18 -14.17
N ARG A 93 0.85 -18.02 -13.54
CA ARG A 93 2.08 -17.29 -13.25
C ARG A 93 2.11 -16.94 -11.77
N ILE A 94 3.24 -17.19 -11.12
CA ILE A 94 3.39 -16.87 -9.70
C ILE A 94 4.43 -15.75 -9.51
N ARG A 95 4.15 -14.84 -8.61
CA ARG A 95 5.11 -13.85 -8.11
C ARG A 95 5.74 -14.34 -6.83
N MET A 96 6.97 -13.97 -6.59
CA MET A 96 7.75 -14.41 -5.44
C MET A 96 8.49 -13.26 -4.81
N GLY A 97 8.55 -13.23 -3.48
CA GLY A 97 9.31 -12.25 -2.72
C GLY A 97 10.06 -12.88 -1.58
N MET A 98 11.32 -12.50 -1.40
CA MET A 98 12.17 -13.00 -0.31
C MET A 98 12.77 -11.87 0.50
N HIS A 99 12.83 -12.08 1.81
CA HIS A 99 13.56 -11.24 2.74
C HIS A 99 14.25 -12.10 3.79
N THR A 100 15.47 -11.73 4.15
CA THR A 100 16.24 -12.37 5.21
C THR A 100 16.32 -11.43 6.40
N GLY A 101 15.94 -11.92 7.58
CA GLY A 101 15.92 -11.12 8.81
C GLY A 101 15.86 -12.00 10.04
N GLU A 102 15.70 -11.37 11.20
CA GLU A 102 15.62 -12.08 12.49
C GLU A 102 14.24 -12.67 12.71
N ALA A 103 14.21 -13.98 12.95
CA ALA A 103 12.99 -14.71 13.20
C ALA A 103 12.50 -14.49 14.64
N ILE A 104 11.36 -13.83 14.80
CA ILE A 104 10.62 -13.79 16.07
C ILE A 104 9.55 -14.86 16.02
N TYR A 105 9.73 -15.91 16.80
CA TYR A 105 8.79 -17.03 16.85
C TYR A 105 7.96 -16.98 18.13
N ALA A 106 6.64 -16.90 18.00
CA ALA A 106 5.68 -16.92 19.08
C ALA A 106 4.39 -17.63 18.67
N ASP A 107 3.80 -18.39 19.58
CA ASP A 107 2.51 -19.09 19.38
C ASP A 107 2.43 -19.99 18.12
N LYS A 108 3.55 -20.60 17.75
CA LYS A 108 3.72 -21.47 16.57
C LYS A 108 3.73 -20.75 15.22
N ASP A 109 3.99 -19.45 15.20
CA ASP A 109 4.06 -18.67 13.99
C ASP A 109 5.26 -17.71 14.03
N TYR A 110 5.73 -17.27 12.86
CA TYR A 110 6.70 -16.19 12.77
C TYR A 110 5.98 -14.86 12.78
N LEU A 111 6.45 -13.96 13.63
CA LEU A 111 5.93 -12.61 13.78
C LEU A 111 7.02 -11.57 13.47
N GLY A 112 6.60 -10.37 13.12
CA GLY A 112 7.49 -9.22 13.01
C GLY A 112 7.56 -8.58 11.63
N VAL A 113 8.32 -7.50 11.58
CA VAL A 113 8.45 -6.64 10.39
C VAL A 113 9.08 -7.40 9.22
N ASP A 114 9.99 -8.34 9.46
CA ASP A 114 10.71 -9.06 8.41
C ASP A 114 9.79 -10.02 7.63
N VAL A 115 8.82 -10.65 8.31
CA VAL A 115 7.76 -11.45 7.64
C VAL A 115 6.92 -10.55 6.74
N HIS A 116 6.46 -9.41 7.26
CA HIS A 116 5.69 -8.45 6.48
C HIS A 116 6.48 -7.89 5.29
N LYS A 117 7.79 -7.65 5.47
CA LYS A 117 8.66 -7.17 4.40
C LYS A 117 8.73 -8.18 3.24
N ALA A 118 8.94 -9.47 3.53
CA ALA A 118 8.93 -10.53 2.51
C ALA A 118 7.61 -10.58 1.74
N ALA A 119 6.47 -10.51 2.44
CA ALA A 119 5.16 -10.47 1.82
C ALA A 119 4.98 -9.24 0.91
N ARG A 120 5.36 -8.04 1.37
CA ARG A 120 5.26 -6.80 0.58
C ARG A 120 6.13 -6.83 -0.66
N ILE A 121 7.34 -7.40 -0.58
CA ILE A 121 8.21 -7.62 -1.74
C ILE A 121 7.54 -8.56 -2.74
N CYS A 122 6.91 -9.63 -2.30
CA CYS A 122 6.17 -10.54 -3.18
C CYS A 122 5.04 -9.82 -3.92
N PHE A 123 4.22 -9.06 -3.20
CA PHE A 123 3.08 -8.35 -3.80
C PHE A 123 3.48 -7.22 -4.75
N ALA A 124 4.68 -6.66 -4.62
CA ALA A 124 5.21 -5.67 -5.55
C ALA A 124 5.60 -6.28 -6.91
N GLY A 125 5.81 -7.59 -6.99
CA GLY A 125 6.24 -8.29 -8.19
C GLY A 125 5.12 -8.63 -9.16
N HIS A 126 5.54 -9.14 -10.32
CA HIS A 126 4.71 -9.66 -11.39
C HIS A 126 4.79 -11.18 -11.47
N GLY A 127 3.80 -11.83 -12.06
CA GLY A 127 3.83 -13.27 -12.31
C GLY A 127 5.05 -13.68 -13.16
N GLY A 128 5.82 -14.64 -12.65
CA GLY A 128 7.11 -15.06 -13.23
C GLY A 128 8.33 -14.35 -12.62
N GLN A 129 8.13 -13.33 -11.78
CA GLN A 129 9.21 -12.54 -11.18
C GLN A 129 9.60 -13.06 -9.81
N ILE A 130 10.90 -13.03 -9.48
CA ILE A 130 11.44 -13.35 -8.17
C ILE A 130 12.14 -12.09 -7.65
N LEU A 131 11.60 -11.48 -6.61
CA LEU A 131 12.14 -10.29 -5.97
C LEU A 131 12.81 -10.63 -4.64
N ILE A 132 13.90 -9.93 -4.33
CA ILE A 132 14.62 -10.09 -3.07
C ILE A 132 14.96 -8.72 -2.47
N SER A 133 15.02 -8.65 -1.15
CA SER A 133 15.50 -7.50 -0.41
C SER A 133 17.03 -7.36 -0.50
N GLU A 134 17.56 -6.20 -0.10
CA GLU A 134 18.99 -5.99 0.04
C GLU A 134 19.63 -7.00 1.01
N ALA A 135 19.02 -7.25 2.17
CA ALA A 135 19.51 -8.23 3.13
C ALA A 135 19.63 -9.64 2.56
N THR A 136 18.68 -10.06 1.71
CA THR A 136 18.76 -11.33 1.00
C THR A 136 19.80 -11.29 -0.12
N HIS A 137 19.91 -10.17 -0.85
CA HIS A 137 20.88 -9.98 -1.91
C HIS A 137 22.33 -10.18 -1.43
N GLU A 138 22.67 -9.73 -0.24
CA GLU A 138 24.00 -9.89 0.35
C GLU A 138 24.35 -11.34 0.70
N LEU A 139 23.35 -12.19 0.89
CA LEU A 139 23.52 -13.59 1.33
C LEU A 139 23.33 -14.62 0.22
N VAL A 140 22.73 -14.23 -0.91
CA VAL A 140 22.55 -15.11 -2.07
C VAL A 140 23.90 -15.34 -2.75
N PRO A 141 24.22 -16.60 -3.20
CA PRO A 141 25.48 -16.93 -3.86
C PRO A 141 25.79 -16.06 -5.08
N GLU A 142 27.07 -15.71 -5.27
CA GLU A 142 27.52 -14.82 -6.36
C GLU A 142 27.22 -15.33 -7.76
N GLU A 143 27.12 -16.64 -7.95
CA GLU A 143 26.80 -17.27 -9.23
C GLU A 143 25.35 -17.11 -9.65
N LEU A 144 24.43 -16.71 -8.75
CA LEU A 144 23.06 -16.36 -9.10
C LEU A 144 23.01 -14.91 -9.56
N GLU A 145 22.64 -14.71 -10.81
CA GLU A 145 22.53 -13.38 -11.40
C GLU A 145 21.42 -12.57 -10.73
N ARG A 146 21.74 -11.33 -10.37
CA ARG A 146 20.84 -10.38 -9.72
C ARG A 146 20.87 -9.04 -10.44
N ARG A 147 19.69 -8.49 -10.68
CA ARG A 147 19.52 -7.16 -11.24
C ARG A 147 18.93 -6.22 -10.19
N GLU A 148 19.61 -5.13 -9.88
CA GLU A 148 19.07 -4.08 -9.03
C GLU A 148 17.93 -3.36 -9.77
N LEU A 149 16.81 -3.18 -9.07
CA LEU A 149 15.65 -2.46 -9.59
C LEU A 149 15.57 -1.03 -9.02
N GLY A 150 16.23 -0.78 -7.89
CA GLY A 150 16.25 0.50 -7.18
C GLY A 150 15.70 0.40 -5.76
N ALA A 151 15.54 1.54 -5.11
CA ALA A 151 14.96 1.65 -3.78
C ALA A 151 13.46 1.99 -3.91
N TYR A 152 12.62 1.29 -3.12
CA TYR A 152 11.17 1.41 -3.16
C TYR A 152 10.60 1.56 -1.76
N ARG A 153 9.59 2.40 -1.61
CA ARG A 153 8.78 2.47 -0.39
C ARG A 153 7.73 1.38 -0.42
N LEU A 154 7.93 0.36 0.40
CA LEU A 154 6.96 -0.70 0.59
C LEU A 154 5.92 -0.25 1.62
N ARG A 155 4.65 -0.48 1.33
CA ARG A 155 3.53 -0.05 2.18
C ARG A 155 3.69 -0.54 3.63
N GLY A 156 3.57 0.36 4.59
CA GLY A 156 3.67 0.06 6.02
C GLY A 156 5.09 -0.16 6.53
N LEU A 157 6.13 0.11 5.73
CA LEU A 157 7.52 0.12 6.16
C LEU A 157 8.04 1.57 6.23
N PRO A 158 8.74 1.94 7.31
CA PRO A 158 9.14 3.33 7.55
C PRO A 158 10.26 3.82 6.61
N THR A 159 11.06 2.91 6.09
CA THR A 159 12.23 3.22 5.25
C THR A 159 12.13 2.56 3.88
N PRO A 160 12.65 3.21 2.82
CA PRO A 160 12.78 2.57 1.51
C PRO A 160 13.62 1.30 1.60
N GLU A 161 13.28 0.31 0.79
CA GLU A 161 14.00 -0.96 0.66
C GLU A 161 14.58 -1.08 -0.74
N ARG A 162 15.88 -1.40 -0.84
CA ARG A 162 16.49 -1.73 -2.14
C ARG A 162 16.04 -3.11 -2.59
N ILE A 163 15.44 -3.16 -3.76
CA ILE A 163 14.87 -4.37 -4.34
C ILE A 163 15.73 -4.85 -5.51
N PHE A 164 15.99 -6.13 -5.50
CA PHE A 164 16.70 -6.82 -6.58
C PHE A 164 15.80 -7.91 -7.18
N GLN A 165 16.03 -8.22 -8.44
CA GLN A 165 15.40 -9.34 -9.13
C GLN A 165 16.40 -10.45 -9.32
N LEU A 166 16.08 -11.68 -8.94
CA LEU A 166 16.83 -12.86 -9.35
C LEU A 166 16.56 -13.14 -10.82
N VAL A 167 17.64 -13.32 -11.60
CA VAL A 167 17.60 -13.67 -13.00
C VAL A 167 18.14 -15.09 -13.17
N ALA A 168 17.41 -15.92 -13.90
CA ALA A 168 17.84 -17.29 -14.16
C ALA A 168 17.57 -17.69 -15.61
N PRO A 169 18.48 -18.48 -16.24
CA PRO A 169 18.30 -18.93 -17.62
C PRO A 169 16.97 -19.70 -17.79
N GLY A 170 16.22 -19.31 -18.83
CA GLY A 170 14.93 -19.92 -19.15
C GLY A 170 13.74 -19.31 -18.43
N LEU A 171 13.94 -18.33 -17.54
CA LEU A 171 12.87 -17.54 -16.92
C LEU A 171 12.75 -16.15 -17.54
N PRO A 172 11.57 -15.52 -17.51
CA PRO A 172 11.41 -14.12 -17.87
C PRO A 172 12.31 -13.22 -17.02
N HIS A 173 12.88 -12.19 -17.63
CA HIS A 173 13.78 -11.25 -16.93
C HIS A 173 13.40 -9.78 -17.13
N GLU A 174 12.47 -9.48 -18.03
CA GLU A 174 11.93 -8.14 -18.25
C GLU A 174 10.48 -8.08 -17.77
N PHE A 175 10.21 -7.11 -16.90
CA PHE A 175 8.91 -6.88 -16.31
C PHE A 175 8.61 -5.38 -16.30
N PRO A 176 7.32 -4.99 -16.26
CA PRO A 176 6.93 -3.60 -15.98
C PRO A 176 7.48 -3.09 -14.65
N ALA A 177 7.28 -1.80 -14.36
CA ALA A 177 7.57 -1.23 -13.04
C ALA A 177 6.86 -2.01 -11.92
N LEU A 178 7.47 -2.07 -10.73
CA LEU A 178 6.90 -2.77 -9.58
C LEU A 178 5.52 -2.18 -9.22
N ARG A 179 4.64 -3.02 -8.69
CA ARG A 179 3.24 -2.69 -8.42
C ARG A 179 3.06 -2.11 -7.02
N GLY A 180 2.22 -1.07 -6.91
CA GLY A 180 1.78 -0.53 -5.62
C GLY A 180 2.90 -0.04 -4.73
N VAL A 181 4.04 0.36 -5.31
CA VAL A 181 5.21 0.88 -4.63
C VAL A 181 5.77 2.08 -5.40
N ASP A 182 6.24 3.08 -4.67
CA ASP A 182 6.90 4.24 -5.24
C ASP A 182 8.40 4.02 -5.23
N GLN A 183 9.07 4.26 -6.36
CA GLN A 183 10.53 4.23 -6.42
C GLN A 183 11.08 5.42 -5.63
N ASP A 184 12.04 5.17 -4.74
CA ASP A 184 12.67 6.25 -3.96
C ASP A 184 13.46 7.15 -4.94
N GLY A 185 13.08 8.42 -5.02
CA GLY A 185 13.62 9.39 -6.00
C GLY A 185 12.65 9.76 -7.13
N ASP A 186 11.62 8.96 -7.42
CA ASP A 186 10.55 9.29 -8.38
C ASP A 186 9.30 9.85 -7.69
N ARG A 187 9.36 10.01 -6.36
CA ARG A 187 8.24 10.59 -5.63
C ARG A 187 8.15 12.06 -6.00
N PRO A 188 6.99 12.51 -6.47
CA PRO A 188 6.68 13.94 -6.37
C PRO A 188 6.88 14.36 -4.90
N PRO A 189 7.34 15.58 -4.65
CA PRO A 189 7.51 16.08 -3.28
C PRO A 189 6.28 15.72 -2.46
N ALA A 190 6.48 15.33 -1.20
CA ALA A 190 5.38 14.97 -0.32
C ALA A 190 4.36 16.12 -0.35
N LEU A 191 3.08 15.82 -0.58
CA LEU A 191 2.03 16.83 -0.56
C LEU A 191 2.05 17.51 0.81
N ARG A 192 2.23 18.82 0.80
CA ARG A 192 2.30 19.65 2.00
C ARG A 192 0.89 20.00 2.45
N VAL A 193 0.59 19.67 3.68
CA VAL A 193 -0.76 19.80 4.26
C VAL A 193 -0.74 20.77 5.43
N VAL A 194 -1.69 21.70 5.45
CA VAL A 194 -2.08 22.45 6.63
C VAL A 194 -3.35 21.81 7.20
N LEU A 195 -3.31 21.50 8.49
CA LEU A 195 -4.41 20.84 9.19
C LEU A 195 -5.03 21.76 10.24
N ALA A 196 -6.36 21.87 10.24
CA ALA A 196 -7.08 22.68 11.22
C ALA A 196 -8.24 21.89 11.87
N ASP A 197 -8.22 21.80 13.18
CA ASP A 197 -9.29 21.19 13.99
C ASP A 197 -9.15 21.71 15.45
N ASP A 198 -10.22 22.10 16.10
CA ASP A 198 -10.16 22.59 17.48
C ASP A 198 -9.95 21.48 18.53
N SER A 199 -10.21 20.23 18.15
CA SER A 199 -9.90 19.05 18.96
C SER A 199 -8.43 18.66 18.82
N VAL A 200 -7.62 18.93 19.84
CA VAL A 200 -6.20 18.54 19.88
C VAL A 200 -6.00 17.07 19.56
N LEU A 201 -6.82 16.18 20.18
CA LEU A 201 -6.67 14.73 20.00
C LEU A 201 -6.94 14.30 18.55
N LEU A 202 -7.98 14.85 17.92
CA LEU A 202 -8.33 14.51 16.56
C LEU A 202 -7.30 15.09 15.59
N ARG A 203 -6.87 16.33 15.79
CA ARG A 203 -5.84 16.98 14.97
C ARG A 203 -4.53 16.21 14.97
N GLU A 204 -4.02 15.82 16.15
CA GLU A 204 -2.83 14.99 16.26
C GLU A 204 -3.03 13.60 15.62
N GLY A 205 -4.20 13.00 15.80
CA GLY A 205 -4.54 11.72 15.17
C GLY A 205 -4.52 11.80 13.64
N ILE A 206 -5.15 12.83 13.07
CA ILE A 206 -5.15 13.07 11.61
C ILE A 206 -3.73 13.33 11.11
N ALA A 207 -2.94 14.14 11.82
CA ALA A 207 -1.57 14.42 11.47
C ALA A 207 -0.74 13.13 11.36
N LEU A 208 -0.79 12.27 12.38
CA LEU A 208 -0.11 10.96 12.38
C LEU A 208 -0.54 10.07 11.22
N VAL A 209 -1.84 10.02 10.91
CA VAL A 209 -2.37 9.24 9.77
C VAL A 209 -1.80 9.74 8.45
N LEU A 210 -1.84 11.04 8.22
CA LEU A 210 -1.35 11.66 6.99
C LEU A 210 0.17 11.53 6.85
N GLU A 211 0.94 11.77 7.92
CA GLU A 211 2.39 11.57 7.93
C GLU A 211 2.76 10.11 7.62
N HIS A 212 2.06 9.16 8.23
CA HIS A 212 2.24 7.73 7.93
C HIS A 212 1.90 7.38 6.48
N ALA A 213 0.90 8.05 5.90
CA ALA A 213 0.54 7.93 4.50
C ALA A 213 1.49 8.69 3.55
N GLY A 214 2.48 9.43 4.12
CA GLY A 214 3.55 10.10 3.40
C GLY A 214 3.25 11.51 2.95
N PHE A 215 2.32 12.19 3.60
CA PHE A 215 2.15 13.64 3.49
C PHE A 215 3.13 14.37 4.43
N GLU A 216 3.38 15.64 4.18
CA GLU A 216 4.15 16.54 5.04
C GLU A 216 3.18 17.52 5.73
N ILE A 217 3.01 17.40 7.04
CA ILE A 217 2.22 18.36 7.81
C ILE A 217 3.10 19.60 8.08
N VAL A 218 2.87 20.66 7.33
CA VAL A 218 3.68 21.89 7.41
C VAL A 218 3.22 22.85 8.48
N ALA A 219 1.94 22.81 8.86
CA ALA A 219 1.39 23.56 9.99
C ALA A 219 0.10 22.94 10.51
N GLN A 220 -0.21 23.26 11.78
CA GLN A 220 -1.45 22.89 12.44
C GLN A 220 -2.06 24.09 13.14
N SER A 221 -3.40 24.22 13.10
CA SER A 221 -4.13 25.28 13.77
C SER A 221 -5.38 24.77 14.48
N ASP A 222 -5.88 25.51 15.44
CA ASP A 222 -7.08 25.17 16.21
C ASP A 222 -8.24 26.16 16.00
N ASN A 223 -8.03 27.11 15.07
CA ASN A 223 -9.02 28.14 14.74
C ASN A 223 -8.87 28.61 13.29
N ALA A 224 -9.90 29.28 12.78
CA ALA A 224 -9.98 29.74 11.40
C ALA A 224 -8.98 30.86 11.06
N ASP A 225 -8.71 31.79 12.00
CA ASP A 225 -7.81 32.91 11.75
C ASP A 225 -6.36 32.45 11.63
N ASP A 226 -5.93 31.52 12.46
CA ASP A 226 -4.61 30.90 12.39
C ASP A 226 -4.48 30.03 11.13
N LEU A 227 -5.54 29.28 10.75
CA LEU A 227 -5.56 28.52 9.50
C LEU A 227 -5.26 29.41 8.30
N LEU A 228 -5.91 30.55 8.18
CA LEU A 228 -5.68 31.50 7.07
C LEU A 228 -4.22 31.99 7.05
N ARG A 229 -3.67 32.30 8.22
CA ARG A 229 -2.28 32.75 8.34
C ARG A 229 -1.30 31.65 7.93
N GLU A 230 -1.49 30.43 8.41
CA GLU A 230 -0.61 29.28 8.09
C GLU A 230 -0.66 28.97 6.58
N VAL A 231 -1.81 29.07 5.94
CA VAL A 231 -1.94 28.89 4.49
C VAL A 231 -1.19 30.01 3.73
N ASP A 232 -1.33 31.26 4.15
CA ASP A 232 -0.61 32.39 3.55
C ASP A 232 0.92 32.27 3.73
N GLU A 233 1.40 31.66 4.82
CA GLU A 233 2.84 31.49 5.11
C GLU A 233 3.43 30.28 4.39
N HIS A 234 2.72 29.15 4.42
CA HIS A 234 3.26 27.86 3.99
C HIS A 234 2.90 27.46 2.56
N HIS A 235 1.90 28.09 1.93
CA HIS A 235 1.42 27.75 0.58
C HIS A 235 1.27 26.22 0.38
N PRO A 236 0.39 25.54 1.16
CA PRO A 236 0.24 24.08 1.07
C PRO A 236 -0.47 23.67 -0.22
N GLU A 237 -0.22 22.42 -0.66
CA GLU A 237 -0.99 21.80 -1.73
C GLU A 237 -2.40 21.43 -1.28
N VAL A 238 -2.56 21.06 0.02
CA VAL A 238 -3.84 20.66 0.57
C VAL A 238 -4.09 21.31 1.93
N VAL A 239 -5.32 21.72 2.15
CA VAL A 239 -5.85 22.07 3.47
C VAL A 239 -6.86 21.02 3.90
N VAL A 240 -6.70 20.49 5.13
CA VAL A 240 -7.72 19.67 5.79
C VAL A 240 -8.26 20.47 6.97
N THR A 241 -9.55 20.78 6.98
CA THR A 241 -10.14 21.67 7.98
C THR A 241 -11.45 21.15 8.53
N ASP A 242 -11.65 21.29 9.86
CA ASP A 242 -12.98 21.17 10.45
C ASP A 242 -13.87 22.34 10.05
N ILE A 243 -15.17 22.14 9.94
CA ILE A 243 -16.18 23.19 9.71
C ILE A 243 -16.32 24.10 10.93
N ARG A 244 -16.37 23.50 12.11
CA ARG A 244 -16.77 24.17 13.36
C ARG A 244 -15.58 24.44 14.25
N MET A 245 -14.93 25.54 14.06
CA MET A 245 -13.79 25.99 14.85
C MET A 245 -14.02 27.37 15.47
N PRO A 246 -13.22 27.78 16.47
CA PRO A 246 -13.21 29.16 16.92
C PRO A 246 -12.96 30.16 15.76
N PRO A 247 -13.45 31.41 15.89
CA PRO A 247 -14.07 32.01 17.07
C PRO A 247 -15.58 31.75 17.22
N GLY A 248 -16.30 31.43 16.17
CA GLY A 248 -17.77 31.35 16.20
C GLY A 248 -18.31 29.96 16.52
N HIS A 249 -17.52 28.90 16.27
CA HIS A 249 -17.93 27.50 16.39
C HIS A 249 -19.17 27.11 15.56
N ALA A 250 -19.38 27.79 14.43
CA ALA A 250 -20.50 27.55 13.54
C ALA A 250 -20.02 27.03 12.17
N ASP A 251 -19.64 27.92 11.31
CA ASP A 251 -19.20 27.66 9.94
C ASP A 251 -17.84 28.33 9.62
N ASP A 252 -17.06 28.66 10.67
CA ASP A 252 -15.84 29.45 10.53
C ASP A 252 -14.79 28.74 9.67
N GLY A 253 -14.66 27.42 9.79
CA GLY A 253 -13.76 26.65 8.94
C GLY A 253 -14.22 26.57 7.49
N LEU A 254 -15.54 26.53 7.24
CA LEU A 254 -16.08 26.60 5.88
C LEU A 254 -15.80 27.95 5.23
N ARG A 255 -16.01 29.05 5.96
CA ARG A 255 -15.66 30.40 5.48
C ARG A 255 -14.17 30.57 5.23
N ALA A 256 -13.34 30.00 6.10
CA ALA A 256 -11.89 29.98 5.87
C ALA A 256 -11.56 29.21 4.58
N ALA A 257 -12.19 28.06 4.33
CA ALA A 257 -12.03 27.29 3.11
C ALA A 257 -12.40 28.10 1.85
N GLU A 258 -13.51 28.85 1.88
CA GLU A 258 -13.91 29.72 0.78
C GLU A 258 -12.91 30.88 0.55
N GLU A 259 -12.40 31.47 1.63
CA GLU A 259 -11.39 32.52 1.54
C GLU A 259 -10.06 31.99 1.00
N ILE A 260 -9.62 30.81 1.45
CA ILE A 260 -8.44 30.12 0.93
C ILE A 260 -8.61 29.88 -0.57
N ARG A 261 -9.72 29.33 -1.00
CA ARG A 261 -9.98 29.10 -2.43
C ARG A 261 -9.91 30.37 -3.26
N ARG A 262 -10.40 31.47 -2.72
CA ARG A 262 -10.37 32.77 -3.42
C ARG A 262 -8.94 33.32 -3.54
N LYS A 263 -8.10 33.16 -2.51
CA LYS A 263 -6.73 33.69 -2.46
C LYS A 263 -5.70 32.75 -3.09
N HIS A 264 -5.89 31.45 -2.87
CA HIS A 264 -5.00 30.36 -3.28
C HIS A 264 -5.79 29.32 -4.10
N PRO A 265 -6.15 29.63 -5.36
CA PRO A 265 -7.01 28.76 -6.18
C PRO A 265 -6.38 27.39 -6.49
N GLU A 266 -5.06 27.26 -6.35
CA GLU A 266 -4.30 26.02 -6.53
C GLU A 266 -4.36 25.09 -5.30
N THR A 267 -4.65 25.60 -4.10
CA THR A 267 -4.72 24.81 -2.88
C THR A 267 -6.00 23.97 -2.85
N ALA A 268 -5.85 22.68 -2.76
CA ALA A 268 -6.95 21.74 -2.60
C ALA A 268 -7.52 21.80 -1.18
N ILE A 269 -8.82 21.59 -1.03
CA ILE A 269 -9.48 21.73 0.27
C ILE A 269 -10.30 20.48 0.60
N LEU A 270 -10.02 19.83 1.70
CA LEU A 270 -10.84 18.77 2.28
C LEU A 270 -11.45 19.26 3.60
N VAL A 271 -12.77 19.34 3.61
CA VAL A 271 -13.53 19.74 4.79
C VAL A 271 -13.99 18.53 5.55
N LEU A 272 -13.80 18.52 6.86
CA LEU A 272 -14.27 17.49 7.77
C LEU A 272 -15.47 17.99 8.56
N SER A 273 -16.47 17.14 8.74
CA SER A 273 -17.68 17.45 9.50
C SER A 273 -18.06 16.33 10.47
N GLN A 274 -18.57 16.67 11.60
CA GLN A 274 -19.13 15.68 12.53
C GLN A 274 -20.49 15.14 12.09
N TYR A 275 -21.22 15.90 11.26
CA TYR A 275 -22.57 15.56 10.82
C TYR A 275 -22.70 15.73 9.30
N ALA A 276 -23.56 14.88 8.71
CA ALA A 276 -23.93 15.03 7.31
C ALA A 276 -24.84 16.26 7.15
N GLU A 277 -24.27 17.37 6.67
CA GLU A 277 -24.99 18.61 6.42
C GLU A 277 -24.91 19.00 4.93
N PRO A 278 -25.88 18.59 4.11
CA PRO A 278 -25.84 18.83 2.64
C PRO A 278 -25.83 20.32 2.27
N ALA A 279 -26.26 21.21 3.18
CA ALA A 279 -26.19 22.64 2.96
C ALA A 279 -24.75 23.13 2.82
N TYR A 280 -23.85 22.71 3.67
CA TYR A 280 -22.43 23.06 3.63
C TYR A 280 -21.72 22.47 2.41
N ALA A 281 -22.04 21.22 2.05
CA ALA A 281 -21.51 20.65 0.82
C ALA A 281 -21.95 21.42 -0.43
N ARG A 282 -23.19 21.90 -0.48
CA ARG A 282 -23.69 22.75 -1.59
C ARG A 282 -23.03 24.11 -1.64
N GLU A 283 -22.80 24.74 -0.50
CA GLU A 283 -22.10 26.02 -0.39
C GLU A 283 -20.66 25.87 -0.89
N LEU A 284 -19.94 24.86 -0.40
CA LEU A 284 -18.57 24.54 -0.80
C LEU A 284 -18.47 24.24 -2.32
N LEU A 285 -19.36 23.40 -2.86
CA LEU A 285 -19.40 23.05 -4.28
C LEU A 285 -19.90 24.20 -5.16
N GLY A 286 -20.65 25.14 -4.60
CA GLY A 286 -21.09 26.35 -5.30
C GLY A 286 -19.94 27.30 -5.61
N THR A 287 -18.90 27.28 -4.78
CA THR A 287 -17.69 28.09 -4.93
C THR A 287 -16.52 27.33 -5.56
N CYS A 288 -16.52 25.99 -5.47
CA CYS A 288 -15.42 25.13 -5.90
C CYS A 288 -15.92 24.00 -6.81
N THR A 289 -15.45 23.96 -8.06
CA THR A 289 -15.84 22.92 -9.03
C THR A 289 -14.83 21.77 -9.16
N SER A 290 -13.66 21.87 -8.50
CA SER A 290 -12.57 20.89 -8.52
C SER A 290 -11.70 21.05 -7.27
N SER A 291 -10.87 20.06 -6.97
CA SER A 291 -9.93 20.07 -5.85
C SER A 291 -10.60 20.35 -4.50
N VAL A 292 -11.75 19.74 -4.27
CA VAL A 292 -12.54 19.97 -3.06
C VAL A 292 -13.16 18.67 -2.56
N GLY A 293 -13.16 18.51 -1.25
CA GLY A 293 -13.77 17.34 -0.61
C GLY A 293 -14.57 17.72 0.64
N TYR A 294 -15.57 16.90 0.92
CA TYR A 294 -16.36 16.94 2.13
C TYR A 294 -16.51 15.52 2.68
N LEU A 295 -15.96 15.25 3.85
CA LEU A 295 -16.04 13.95 4.52
C LEU A 295 -16.56 14.08 5.94
N LEU A 296 -17.16 13.01 6.46
CA LEU A 296 -17.48 12.90 7.87
C LEU A 296 -16.21 12.55 8.66
N LYS A 297 -16.07 13.09 9.88
CA LYS A 297 -14.93 12.82 10.78
C LYS A 297 -14.76 11.33 11.09
N ASP A 298 -15.83 10.56 11.07
CA ASP A 298 -15.81 9.11 11.28
C ASP A 298 -15.01 8.36 10.19
N ARG A 299 -14.86 8.95 8.99
CA ARG A 299 -14.06 8.38 7.88
C ARG A 299 -12.56 8.39 8.15
N VAL A 300 -12.09 9.21 9.09
CA VAL A 300 -10.69 9.21 9.53
C VAL A 300 -10.28 7.88 10.15
N SER A 301 -11.23 7.09 10.66
CA SER A 301 -10.98 5.72 11.17
C SER A 301 -10.58 4.72 10.07
N ASP A 302 -10.99 4.95 8.83
CA ASP A 302 -10.47 4.24 7.64
C ASP A 302 -9.23 4.99 7.13
N LEU A 303 -8.08 4.67 7.71
CA LEU A 303 -6.81 5.39 7.49
C LEU A 303 -6.41 5.44 6.01
N GLU A 304 -6.67 4.36 5.27
CA GLU A 304 -6.32 4.25 3.85
C GLU A 304 -7.30 5.02 2.96
N GLY A 305 -8.59 4.85 3.20
CA GLY A 305 -9.63 5.58 2.47
C GLY A 305 -9.54 7.08 2.69
N PHE A 306 -9.20 7.52 3.92
CA PHE A 306 -9.00 8.93 4.22
C PHE A 306 -7.78 9.52 3.49
N ALA A 307 -6.62 8.85 3.55
CA ALA A 307 -5.42 9.30 2.84
C ALA A 307 -5.61 9.31 1.31
N ASP A 308 -6.36 8.35 0.76
CA ASP A 308 -6.73 8.32 -0.66
C ASP A 308 -7.61 9.52 -1.02
N ALA A 309 -8.61 9.83 -0.19
CA ALA A 309 -9.48 10.98 -0.39
C ALA A 309 -8.67 12.31 -0.43
N VAL A 310 -7.70 12.48 0.46
CA VAL A 310 -6.80 13.66 0.46
C VAL A 310 -6.00 13.74 -0.85
N ARG A 311 -5.46 12.62 -1.36
CA ARG A 311 -4.74 12.60 -2.65
C ARG A 311 -5.65 12.97 -3.81
N ARG A 312 -6.83 12.36 -3.89
CA ARG A 312 -7.79 12.63 -4.97
C ARG A 312 -8.23 14.08 -5.02
N VAL A 313 -8.42 14.70 -3.86
CA VAL A 313 -8.73 16.14 -3.79
C VAL A 313 -7.54 16.98 -4.28
N ALA A 314 -6.31 16.60 -3.91
CA ALA A 314 -5.09 17.23 -4.42
C ALA A 314 -4.94 17.10 -5.95
N ASP A 315 -5.34 15.94 -6.50
CA ASP A 315 -5.32 15.65 -7.94
C ASP A 315 -6.45 16.35 -8.73
N GLY A 316 -7.26 17.19 -8.06
CA GLY A 316 -8.30 17.98 -8.72
C GLY A 316 -9.70 17.36 -8.68
N GLU A 317 -9.88 16.22 -8.04
CA GLU A 317 -11.19 15.58 -7.94
C GLU A 317 -12.12 16.28 -6.94
N VAL A 318 -13.41 16.01 -7.09
CA VAL A 318 -14.43 16.30 -6.07
C VAL A 318 -14.72 15.04 -5.31
N VAL A 319 -14.48 15.05 -3.99
CA VAL A 319 -14.68 13.89 -3.11
C VAL A 319 -15.78 14.22 -2.10
N LEU A 320 -16.90 13.51 -2.18
CA LEU A 320 -18.01 13.65 -1.24
C LEU A 320 -18.19 12.38 -0.40
N ASP A 321 -18.52 12.57 0.85
CA ASP A 321 -18.95 11.45 1.70
C ASP A 321 -20.17 10.76 1.06
N PRO A 322 -20.24 9.43 1.04
CA PRO A 322 -21.38 8.68 0.47
C PRO A 322 -22.74 9.11 1.03
N GLU A 323 -22.80 9.49 2.31
CA GLU A 323 -24.05 9.96 2.93
C GLU A 323 -24.48 11.33 2.37
N ILE A 324 -23.54 12.20 2.10
CA ILE A 324 -23.79 13.50 1.47
C ILE A 324 -24.10 13.35 -0.02
N GLN A 325 -23.42 12.45 -0.73
CA GLN A 325 -23.63 12.22 -2.15
C GLN A 325 -25.07 11.80 -2.46
N ILE A 326 -25.65 10.90 -1.65
CA ILE A 326 -27.03 10.44 -1.82
C ILE A 326 -28.04 11.59 -1.73
N GLU A 327 -27.88 12.49 -0.76
CA GLU A 327 -28.78 13.63 -0.59
C GLU A 327 -28.55 14.74 -1.64
N TYR A 328 -27.32 14.92 -2.07
CA TYR A 328 -26.98 15.86 -3.14
C TYR A 328 -27.63 15.47 -4.47
N ASP A 329 -27.60 14.17 -4.82
CA ASP A 329 -28.17 13.64 -6.06
C ASP A 329 -29.72 13.68 -6.06
N GLN A 330 -30.36 13.57 -4.89
CA GLN A 330 -31.82 13.65 -4.75
C GLN A 330 -32.39 15.08 -4.89
N THR A 331 -31.53 16.08 -4.80
CA THR A 331 -31.93 17.50 -4.78
C THR A 331 -31.61 18.23 -6.10
N ARG A 332 -31.04 17.51 -7.07
CA ARG A 332 -30.71 17.97 -8.43
C ARG A 332 -31.84 17.66 -9.40
#